data_418395252a76579b2713fb6287c0b9a1
#
_entry.id   418395252a76579b2713fb6287c0b9a1
#
_cell.length_a   1.000
_cell.length_b   1.000
_cell.length_c   1.000
_cell.angle_alpha   90.00
_cell.angle_beta   90.00
_cell.angle_gamma   90.00
#
_symmetry.space_group_name_H-M   'P 1'
#
loop_
_entity.id
_entity.type
_entity.pdbx_description
1 polymer ?
#
loop_
_entity_poly.entity_id
_entity_poly.type
_entity_poly.pdbx_seq_one_letter_code
_entity_poly.pdbx_strand_id
1 'polypeptide(L)'
;MAVGCATGVTVVFDMSQRQRCVCGVISNDAVTALSMNRDATYLGVGHSSGHLYLYDMYQPEEPARHVAPIDPALVELGKGEGHLENVSITHLDFVGARKTALMSADARGLCFYHSLGRMLGMASNDTLRLYGQYNAAASSPIYAAASLPLGTTRHVSDDHQFTALLLPYKLLLVGLQPSARTWYRVIAPTPCDTAALAWLPATHTDAEVHNPMLAYAFGDALHILHLGAVRVKPRTVDERPTTGLRVQEDMLGVAPQPVVQLQWIHRQLLLVITTQTWHLYDMRYHCFTEWQPHDPLVFMPSKPWPTMTVWRSKAFVLAQGTVYVGDFVAWDARLSQLEADHEYVQALTHALSLY
;
A
#
# COMPACT_ATOMS: atom_id res chain seq x y z
N MET A 1 0.34 -16.09 0.67
CA MET A 1 0.24 -15.17 1.84
C MET A 1 1.50 -15.27 2.66
N ALA A 2 2.00 -14.15 3.20
CA ALA A 2 3.15 -14.13 4.11
C ALA A 2 2.72 -13.52 5.46
N VAL A 3 3.20 -14.07 6.55
CA VAL A 3 2.91 -13.62 7.92
C VAL A 3 4.22 -13.43 8.66
N GLY A 4 4.48 -12.20 9.11
CA GLY A 4 5.65 -11.86 9.92
C GLY A 4 5.41 -12.18 11.39
N CYS A 5 6.42 -12.71 12.04
CA CYS A 5 6.38 -13.09 13.45
C CYS A 5 7.23 -12.14 14.32
N ALA A 6 6.84 -12.01 15.58
CA ALA A 6 7.62 -11.29 16.59
C ALA A 6 9.01 -11.89 16.82
N THR A 7 9.19 -13.16 16.44
CA THR A 7 10.46 -13.90 16.55
C THR A 7 11.39 -13.71 15.34
N GLY A 8 11.12 -12.74 14.46
CA GLY A 8 11.99 -12.40 13.32
C GLY A 8 11.83 -13.27 12.09
N VAL A 9 11.02 -14.32 12.14
CA VAL A 9 10.76 -15.18 10.97
C VAL A 9 9.49 -14.74 10.23
N THR A 10 9.47 -15.02 8.93
CA THR A 10 8.26 -14.87 8.10
C THR A 10 7.82 -16.23 7.59
N VAL A 11 6.56 -16.60 7.88
CA VAL A 11 5.96 -17.85 7.39
C VAL A 11 5.17 -17.55 6.12
N VAL A 12 5.44 -18.31 5.05
CA VAL A 12 4.77 -18.16 3.77
C VAL A 12 3.86 -19.35 3.52
N PHE A 13 2.62 -19.05 3.17
CA PHE A 13 1.57 -20.01 2.88
C PHE A 13 1.19 -19.99 1.40
N ASP A 14 0.84 -21.13 0.85
CA ASP A 14 0.25 -21.26 -0.48
C ASP A 14 -1.24 -20.86 -0.51
N MET A 15 -1.86 -20.98 -1.66
CA MET A 15 -3.29 -20.67 -1.83
C MET A 15 -4.22 -21.67 -1.14
N SER A 16 -3.73 -22.84 -0.77
CA SER A 16 -4.44 -23.86 0.02
C SER A 16 -4.20 -23.69 1.52
N GLN A 17 -3.58 -22.56 1.95
CA GLN A 17 -3.25 -22.25 3.33
C GLN A 17 -2.25 -23.23 3.97
N ARG A 18 -1.50 -23.98 3.16
CA ARG A 18 -0.41 -24.83 3.63
C ARG A 18 0.88 -24.05 3.70
N GLN A 19 1.65 -24.26 4.75
CA GLN A 19 2.97 -23.68 4.87
C GLN A 19 3.85 -24.12 3.71
N ARG A 20 4.39 -23.15 2.97
CA ARG A 20 5.30 -23.36 1.83
C ARG A 20 6.75 -23.30 2.27
N CYS A 21 7.11 -22.24 2.99
CA CYS A 21 8.46 -22.02 3.50
C CYS A 21 8.46 -21.08 4.70
N VAL A 22 9.62 -21.00 5.35
CA VAL A 22 9.92 -20.03 6.40
C VAL A 22 11.15 -19.27 5.97
N CYS A 23 11.10 -17.94 6.00
CA CYS A 23 12.21 -17.04 5.71
C CYS A 23 12.74 -16.44 7.01
N GLY A 24 14.05 -16.27 7.09
CA GLY A 24 14.72 -15.69 8.26
C GLY A 24 15.06 -16.72 9.33
N VAL A 25 15.69 -16.23 10.40
CA VAL A 25 16.08 -17.02 11.56
C VAL A 25 15.38 -16.50 12.81
N ILE A 26 15.12 -17.40 13.75
CA ILE A 26 14.52 -17.01 15.04
C ILE A 26 15.47 -16.06 15.77
N SER A 27 14.95 -14.89 16.10
CA SER A 27 15.66 -13.81 16.78
C SER A 27 14.67 -12.98 17.60
N ASN A 28 15.18 -11.98 18.32
CA ASN A 28 14.34 -11.00 19.01
C ASN A 28 14.02 -9.77 18.15
N ASP A 29 14.31 -9.82 16.83
CA ASP A 29 14.11 -8.74 15.90
C ASP A 29 12.80 -8.95 15.13
N ALA A 30 11.71 -8.42 15.67
CA ALA A 30 10.36 -8.65 15.14
C ALA A 30 10.23 -8.18 13.68
N VAL A 31 9.50 -8.95 12.88
CA VAL A 31 9.06 -8.52 11.55
C VAL A 31 7.96 -7.47 11.71
N THR A 32 8.17 -6.30 11.14
CA THR A 32 7.27 -5.13 11.30
C THR A 32 6.63 -4.68 9.99
N ALA A 33 7.21 -5.02 8.85
CA ALA A 33 6.67 -4.72 7.54
C ALA A 33 6.94 -5.83 6.54
N LEU A 34 5.98 -6.13 5.68
CA LEU A 34 6.06 -7.13 4.63
C LEU A 34 5.51 -6.58 3.31
N SER A 35 6.17 -6.90 2.23
CA SER A 35 5.63 -6.71 0.88
C SER A 35 6.03 -7.87 -0.02
N MET A 36 5.10 -8.32 -0.85
CA MET A 36 5.36 -9.34 -1.86
C MET A 36 5.18 -8.71 -3.25
N ASN A 37 6.12 -8.95 -4.14
CA ASN A 37 6.00 -8.44 -5.49
C ASN A 37 4.83 -9.12 -6.23
N ARG A 38 4.40 -8.50 -7.34
CA ARG A 38 3.19 -8.87 -8.08
C ARG A 38 3.13 -10.34 -8.51
N ASP A 39 4.26 -10.91 -8.92
CA ASP A 39 4.36 -12.30 -9.40
C ASP A 39 4.72 -13.30 -8.27
N ALA A 40 4.76 -12.83 -7.03
CA ALA A 40 5.09 -13.62 -5.83
C ALA A 40 6.45 -14.35 -5.91
N THR A 41 7.42 -13.78 -6.65
CA THR A 41 8.78 -14.31 -6.78
C THR A 41 9.74 -13.72 -5.75
N TYR A 42 9.44 -12.53 -5.21
CA TYR A 42 10.25 -11.87 -4.18
C TYR A 42 9.39 -11.41 -3.02
N LEU A 43 9.95 -11.56 -1.82
CA LEU A 43 9.36 -11.09 -0.55
C LEU A 43 10.33 -10.10 0.10
N GLY A 44 9.87 -8.88 0.32
CA GLY A 44 10.54 -7.88 1.13
C GLY A 44 10.11 -8.01 2.59
N VAL A 45 11.06 -7.95 3.52
CA VAL A 45 10.85 -8.09 4.97
C VAL A 45 11.57 -6.97 5.68
N GLY A 46 10.85 -6.16 6.45
CA GLY A 46 11.37 -5.10 7.30
C GLY A 46 11.25 -5.47 8.76
N HIS A 47 12.26 -5.11 9.55
CA HIS A 47 12.42 -5.50 10.95
C HIS A 47 12.36 -4.31 11.91
N SER A 48 12.16 -4.63 13.18
CA SER A 48 12.13 -3.65 14.27
C SER A 48 13.48 -2.98 14.52
N SER A 49 14.57 -3.63 14.15
CA SER A 49 15.93 -3.12 14.25
C SER A 49 16.36 -2.18 13.11
N GLY A 50 15.52 -2.01 12.05
CA GLY A 50 15.86 -1.23 10.86
C GLY A 50 16.45 -2.04 9.72
N HIS A 51 16.64 -3.32 9.89
CA HIS A 51 17.10 -4.22 8.83
C HIS A 51 16.01 -4.44 7.77
N LEU A 52 16.43 -4.54 6.50
CA LEU A 52 15.58 -4.92 5.37
C LEU A 52 16.19 -6.13 4.68
N TYR A 53 15.38 -7.14 4.44
CA TYR A 53 15.77 -8.33 3.69
C TYR A 53 14.87 -8.50 2.47
N LEU A 54 15.47 -8.98 1.38
CA LEU A 54 14.76 -9.39 0.17
C LEU A 54 15.03 -10.88 -0.06
N TYR A 55 13.98 -11.69 0.01
CA TYR A 55 14.05 -13.13 -0.23
C TYR A 55 13.58 -13.46 -1.65
N ASP A 56 14.34 -14.33 -2.33
CA ASP A 56 13.89 -14.98 -3.55
C ASP A 56 13.04 -16.20 -3.17
N MET A 57 11.78 -16.23 -3.60
CA MET A 57 10.84 -17.28 -3.22
C MET A 57 11.11 -18.64 -3.89
N TYR A 58 12.11 -18.70 -4.78
CA TYR A 58 12.66 -19.96 -5.30
C TYR A 58 13.79 -20.50 -4.41
N GLN A 59 14.45 -19.64 -3.63
CA GLN A 59 15.55 -19.96 -2.71
C GLN A 59 15.34 -19.17 -1.40
N PRO A 60 14.30 -19.51 -0.60
CA PRO A 60 13.87 -18.71 0.54
C PRO A 60 14.71 -18.92 1.81
N GLU A 61 15.67 -19.85 1.79
CA GLU A 61 16.49 -20.22 2.96
C GLU A 61 17.43 -19.08 3.38
N GLU A 62 17.93 -18.32 2.39
CA GLU A 62 18.83 -17.19 2.60
C GLU A 62 18.31 -15.94 1.91
N PRO A 63 18.56 -14.75 2.48
CA PRO A 63 18.14 -13.51 1.83
C PRO A 63 18.97 -13.26 0.55
N ALA A 64 18.30 -13.05 -0.56
CA ALA A 64 18.94 -12.65 -1.82
C ALA A 64 19.65 -11.28 -1.69
N ARG A 65 19.12 -10.40 -0.82
CA ARG A 65 19.69 -9.08 -0.49
C ARG A 65 19.41 -8.73 0.96
N HIS A 66 20.33 -7.95 1.51
CA HIS A 66 20.24 -7.38 2.84
C HIS A 66 20.66 -5.90 2.80
N VAL A 67 19.84 -5.04 3.36
CA VAL A 67 20.14 -3.65 3.63
C VAL A 67 20.23 -3.48 5.14
N ALA A 68 21.46 -3.29 5.62
CA ALA A 68 21.70 -3.02 7.04
C ALA A 68 21.33 -1.57 7.39
N PRO A 69 20.92 -1.31 8.63
CA PRO A 69 20.78 0.05 9.12
C PRO A 69 22.14 0.77 9.09
N ILE A 70 22.09 2.10 9.00
CA ILE A 70 23.29 2.92 8.91
C ILE A 70 23.68 3.47 10.29
N ASP A 71 24.97 3.54 10.54
CA ASP A 71 25.53 4.21 11.72
C ASP A 71 25.24 5.72 11.66
N PRO A 72 24.67 6.34 12.72
CA PRO A 72 24.44 7.76 12.79
C PRO A 72 25.68 8.62 12.49
N ALA A 73 26.88 8.17 12.89
CA ALA A 73 28.12 8.87 12.60
C ALA A 73 28.44 8.96 11.11
N LEU A 74 28.06 7.97 10.30
CA LEU A 74 28.22 8.01 8.85
C LEU A 74 27.25 9.00 8.20
N VAL A 75 26.04 9.13 8.77
CA VAL A 75 25.06 10.11 8.32
C VAL A 75 25.54 11.53 8.58
N GLU A 76 26.07 11.81 9.77
CA GLU A 76 26.63 13.13 10.13
C GLU A 76 27.80 13.53 9.21
N LEU A 77 28.57 12.54 8.79
CA LEU A 77 29.67 12.76 7.83
C LEU A 77 29.21 12.86 6.36
N GLY A 78 27.91 12.69 6.08
CA GLY A 78 27.36 12.67 4.72
C GLY A 78 27.84 11.49 3.87
N LYS A 79 28.29 10.39 4.50
CA LYS A 79 28.88 9.22 3.85
C LYS A 79 27.91 8.10 3.51
N GLY A 80 26.64 8.29 3.80
CA GLY A 80 25.62 7.30 3.47
C GLY A 80 24.22 7.72 3.87
N GLU A 81 23.23 7.00 3.36
CA GLU A 81 21.81 7.17 3.66
C GLU A 81 21.17 5.82 3.95
N GLY A 82 20.23 5.77 4.88
CA GLY A 82 19.53 4.55 5.25
C GLY A 82 18.76 4.70 6.55
N HIS A 83 18.05 3.64 6.95
CA HIS A 83 17.41 3.59 8.25
C HIS A 83 18.45 3.50 9.37
N LEU A 84 18.13 4.09 10.51
CA LEU A 84 19.01 4.03 11.67
C LEU A 84 18.78 2.72 12.44
N GLU A 85 19.81 2.27 13.15
CA GLU A 85 19.73 1.10 14.01
C GLU A 85 18.66 1.25 15.10
N ASN A 86 17.93 0.17 15.39
CA ASN A 86 16.83 0.11 16.36
C ASN A 86 15.64 1.05 16.03
N VAL A 87 15.44 1.35 14.76
CA VAL A 87 14.27 2.07 14.26
C VAL A 87 13.43 1.15 13.39
N SER A 88 12.22 0.84 13.85
CA SER A 88 11.32 -0.09 13.17
C SER A 88 10.92 0.37 11.78
N ILE A 89 11.00 -0.53 10.81
CA ILE A 89 10.42 -0.34 9.49
C ILE A 89 8.90 -0.46 9.59
N THR A 90 8.17 0.58 9.25
CA THR A 90 6.71 0.63 9.38
C THR A 90 5.98 0.35 8.06
N HIS A 91 6.61 0.68 6.93
CA HIS A 91 6.05 0.48 5.61
C HIS A 91 7.12 -0.05 4.67
N LEU A 92 6.72 -0.97 3.82
CA LEU A 92 7.57 -1.57 2.81
C LEU A 92 6.73 -1.89 1.57
N ASP A 93 7.22 -1.53 0.38
CA ASP A 93 6.51 -1.83 -0.86
C ASP A 93 7.48 -1.96 -2.05
N PHE A 94 7.08 -2.71 -3.08
CA PHE A 94 7.83 -2.78 -4.34
C PHE A 94 7.51 -1.58 -5.21
N VAL A 95 8.52 -1.07 -5.94
CA VAL A 95 8.41 0.11 -6.78
C VAL A 95 8.60 -0.20 -8.25
N GLY A 96 7.59 0.11 -9.07
CA GLY A 96 7.64 -0.03 -10.51
C GLY A 96 7.80 -1.48 -10.99
N ALA A 97 8.47 -1.65 -12.14
CA ALA A 97 8.64 -2.97 -12.78
C ALA A 97 9.81 -3.80 -12.23
N ARG A 98 10.71 -3.18 -11.47
CA ARG A 98 11.93 -3.85 -11.00
C ARG A 98 11.61 -4.72 -9.78
N LYS A 99 11.87 -6.02 -9.90
CA LYS A 99 11.64 -6.99 -8.81
C LYS A 99 12.52 -6.79 -7.57
N THR A 100 13.53 -5.94 -7.67
CA THR A 100 14.52 -5.66 -6.63
C THR A 100 14.57 -4.17 -6.26
N ALA A 101 13.49 -3.43 -6.55
CA ALA A 101 13.35 -2.04 -6.15
C ALA A 101 12.27 -1.94 -5.07
N LEU A 102 12.65 -1.39 -3.91
CA LEU A 102 11.80 -1.28 -2.74
C LEU A 102 11.70 0.18 -2.28
N MET A 103 10.53 0.55 -1.79
CA MET A 103 10.32 1.71 -0.93
C MET A 103 10.21 1.20 0.50
N SER A 104 10.82 1.88 1.45
CA SER A 104 10.64 1.62 2.87
C SER A 104 10.45 2.91 3.65
N ALA A 105 9.65 2.87 4.70
CA ALA A 105 9.53 3.97 5.64
C ALA A 105 9.66 3.45 7.07
N ASP A 106 10.14 4.29 7.99
CA ASP A 106 10.40 3.92 9.36
C ASP A 106 9.59 4.73 10.38
N ALA A 107 9.65 4.29 11.63
CA ALA A 107 8.94 4.91 12.75
C ALA A 107 9.40 6.34 13.08
N ARG A 108 10.56 6.79 12.58
CA ARG A 108 11.05 8.17 12.73
C ARG A 108 10.59 9.08 11.59
N GLY A 109 9.88 8.55 10.59
CA GLY A 109 9.40 9.32 9.45
C GLY A 109 10.44 9.51 8.35
N LEU A 110 11.45 8.65 8.28
CA LEU A 110 12.35 8.58 7.13
C LEU A 110 11.76 7.62 6.09
N CYS A 111 11.83 8.00 4.82
CA CYS A 111 11.43 7.16 3.71
C CYS A 111 12.54 7.09 2.67
N PHE A 112 12.86 5.87 2.22
CA PHE A 112 13.91 5.59 1.26
C PHE A 112 13.38 4.77 0.08
N TYR A 113 14.04 4.96 -1.05
CA TYR A 113 14.00 4.06 -2.20
C TYR A 113 15.30 3.27 -2.25
N HIS A 114 15.21 1.95 -2.37
CA HIS A 114 16.35 1.03 -2.48
C HIS A 114 16.34 0.38 -3.85
N SER A 115 17.42 0.54 -4.58
CA SER A 115 17.69 -0.19 -5.84
C SER A 115 18.68 -1.30 -5.57
N LEU A 116 18.17 -2.53 -5.38
CA LEU A 116 18.95 -3.71 -5.02
C LEU A 116 19.37 -4.46 -6.28
N GLY A 117 20.42 -3.98 -6.94
CA GLY A 117 20.89 -4.48 -8.21
C GLY A 117 22.13 -5.38 -8.14
N ARG A 118 22.70 -5.61 -9.29
CA ARG A 118 24.05 -6.16 -9.48
C ARG A 118 24.82 -5.27 -10.42
N MET A 119 26.06 -4.95 -10.05
CA MET A 119 27.01 -4.24 -10.90
C MET A 119 28.25 -5.11 -11.08
N LEU A 120 28.59 -5.45 -12.32
CA LEU A 120 29.70 -6.37 -12.67
C LEU A 120 29.65 -7.71 -11.91
N GLY A 121 28.44 -8.25 -11.68
CA GLY A 121 28.22 -9.50 -10.96
C GLY A 121 28.17 -9.39 -9.43
N MET A 122 28.61 -8.27 -8.85
CA MET A 122 28.56 -8.00 -7.41
C MET A 122 27.23 -7.36 -7.01
N ALA A 123 26.77 -7.63 -5.77
CA ALA A 123 25.61 -6.96 -5.21
C ALA A 123 25.85 -5.45 -5.09
N SER A 124 24.90 -4.65 -5.59
CA SER A 124 24.90 -3.19 -5.46
C SER A 124 23.60 -2.78 -4.80
N ASN A 125 23.71 -2.03 -3.72
CA ASN A 125 22.56 -1.49 -2.99
C ASN A 125 22.67 0.03 -3.04
N ASP A 126 21.86 0.66 -3.90
CA ASP A 126 21.76 2.11 -3.95
C ASP A 126 20.53 2.57 -3.15
N THR A 127 20.74 3.46 -2.21
CA THR A 127 19.68 4.00 -1.35
C THR A 127 19.52 5.50 -1.60
N LEU A 128 18.29 5.93 -1.87
CA LEU A 128 17.93 7.33 -2.08
C LEU A 128 16.85 7.72 -1.08
N ARG A 129 17.08 8.80 -0.32
CA ARG A 129 16.07 9.32 0.59
C ARG A 129 14.96 10.05 -0.19
N LEU A 130 13.72 9.62 0.03
CA LEU A 130 12.53 10.22 -0.56
C LEU A 130 11.92 11.29 0.33
N TYR A 131 11.97 11.07 1.64
CA TYR A 131 11.38 11.96 2.62
C TYR A 131 12.06 11.83 3.99
N GLY A 132 11.91 12.90 4.81
CA GLY A 132 12.32 12.94 6.20
C GLY A 132 13.72 13.52 6.40
N GLN A 133 14.03 13.76 7.65
CA GLN A 133 15.33 14.26 8.11
C GLN A 133 15.80 13.44 9.31
N TYR A 134 17.11 13.24 9.44
CA TYR A 134 17.68 12.50 10.57
C TYR A 134 17.53 13.21 11.90
N ASN A 135 17.38 14.54 11.88
CA ASN A 135 17.06 15.29 13.08
C ASN A 135 15.62 15.01 13.50
N ALA A 136 15.45 14.33 14.63
CA ALA A 136 14.15 13.94 15.16
C ALA A 136 13.20 15.13 15.41
N ALA A 137 13.73 16.31 15.74
CA ALA A 137 12.93 17.51 15.96
C ALA A 137 12.30 18.07 14.66
N ALA A 138 12.88 17.76 13.51
CA ALA A 138 12.41 18.21 12.20
C ALA A 138 11.67 17.10 11.42
N SER A 139 11.60 15.89 11.96
CA SER A 139 10.96 14.74 11.32
C SER A 139 9.47 14.71 11.62
N SER A 140 8.67 14.42 10.62
CA SER A 140 7.22 14.23 10.72
C SER A 140 6.88 12.76 10.50
N PRO A 141 6.03 12.13 11.33
CA PRO A 141 5.68 10.73 11.16
C PRO A 141 5.02 10.49 9.80
N ILE A 142 5.24 9.30 9.24
CA ILE A 142 4.55 8.81 8.06
C ILE A 142 3.43 7.89 8.56
N TYR A 143 2.19 8.30 8.35
CA TYR A 143 1.03 7.53 8.79
C TYR A 143 0.69 6.37 7.87
N ALA A 144 0.87 6.57 6.56
CA ALA A 144 0.71 5.52 5.57
C ALA A 144 1.63 5.80 4.37
N ALA A 145 2.15 4.73 3.77
CA ALA A 145 2.96 4.79 2.56
C ALA A 145 2.62 3.62 1.64
N ALA A 146 2.53 3.89 0.34
CA ALA A 146 2.30 2.86 -0.66
C ALA A 146 2.85 3.31 -2.02
N SER A 147 3.42 2.37 -2.78
CA SER A 147 3.88 2.59 -4.15
C SER A 147 2.80 2.20 -5.15
N LEU A 148 2.70 2.92 -6.26
CA LEU A 148 1.79 2.57 -7.35
C LEU A 148 2.22 1.24 -7.98
N PRO A 149 1.42 0.17 -7.86
CA PRO A 149 1.73 -1.10 -8.49
C PRO A 149 1.50 -1.03 -10.01
N LEU A 150 2.18 -1.89 -10.75
CA LEU A 150 1.94 -2.02 -12.19
C LEU A 150 0.54 -2.58 -12.46
N GLY A 151 -0.16 -1.97 -13.41
CA GLY A 151 -1.48 -2.38 -13.85
C GLY A 151 -1.50 -3.58 -14.80
N THR A 152 -2.69 -3.90 -15.30
CA THR A 152 -2.88 -4.90 -16.35
C THR A 152 -2.53 -4.35 -17.74
N THR A 153 -2.42 -3.04 -17.86
CA THR A 153 -2.02 -2.31 -19.06
C THR A 153 -0.97 -1.26 -18.73
N ARG A 154 -0.12 -0.94 -19.71
CA ARG A 154 0.88 0.13 -19.55
C ARG A 154 0.20 1.50 -19.53
N HIS A 155 0.58 2.31 -18.56
CA HIS A 155 0.11 3.69 -18.42
C HIS A 155 1.31 4.64 -18.24
N VAL A 156 1.13 5.93 -18.58
CA VAL A 156 2.18 6.95 -18.43
C VAL A 156 2.68 7.08 -16.99
N SER A 157 1.84 6.83 -16.00
CA SER A 157 2.22 6.84 -14.59
C SER A 157 3.27 5.78 -14.22
N ASP A 158 3.33 4.67 -14.96
CA ASP A 158 4.26 3.57 -14.67
C ASP A 158 5.72 4.01 -14.92
N ASP A 159 5.91 4.91 -15.89
CA ASP A 159 7.22 5.48 -16.21
C ASP A 159 7.74 6.39 -15.09
N HIS A 160 6.85 6.87 -14.20
CA HIS A 160 7.20 7.76 -13.09
C HIS A 160 7.54 7.04 -11.78
N GLN A 161 7.12 5.79 -11.60
CA GLN A 161 7.36 5.01 -10.37
C GLN A 161 6.89 5.77 -9.12
N PHE A 162 5.60 6.06 -9.02
CA PHE A 162 5.06 6.85 -7.93
C PHE A 162 5.03 6.11 -6.60
N THR A 163 5.37 6.86 -5.55
CA THR A 163 5.14 6.49 -4.16
C THR A 163 4.31 7.59 -3.48
N ALA A 164 3.27 7.21 -2.78
CA ALA A 164 2.45 8.10 -1.97
C ALA A 164 2.83 7.99 -0.50
N LEU A 165 2.98 9.14 0.18
CA LEU A 165 3.25 9.24 1.60
C LEU A 165 2.19 10.13 2.24
N LEU A 166 1.48 9.62 3.23
CA LEU A 166 0.48 10.36 3.97
C LEU A 166 1.08 10.81 5.31
N LEU A 167 1.14 12.11 5.48
CA LEU A 167 1.77 12.81 6.60
C LEU A 167 0.70 13.58 7.38
N PRO A 168 0.96 14.06 8.61
CA PRO A 168 -0.03 14.76 9.44
C PRO A 168 -0.73 15.95 8.77
N TYR A 169 -0.06 16.62 7.83
CA TYR A 169 -0.57 17.87 7.21
C TYR A 169 -0.59 17.84 5.70
N LYS A 170 -0.14 16.74 5.09
CA LYS A 170 -0.05 16.67 3.63
C LYS A 170 0.04 15.24 3.12
N LEU A 171 -0.51 15.05 1.93
CA LEU A 171 -0.22 13.91 1.07
C LEU A 171 0.91 14.33 0.11
N LEU A 172 1.96 13.49 0.03
CA LEU A 172 3.02 13.62 -0.97
C LEU A 172 2.90 12.49 -1.99
N LEU A 173 3.03 12.84 -3.25
CA LEU A 173 3.17 11.89 -4.34
C LEU A 173 4.55 12.11 -4.96
N VAL A 174 5.47 11.17 -4.74
CA VAL A 174 6.87 11.24 -5.19
C VAL A 174 7.02 10.35 -6.42
N GLY A 175 7.37 10.95 -7.56
CA GLY A 175 7.75 10.23 -8.77
C GLY A 175 9.28 10.20 -8.87
N LEU A 176 9.83 9.01 -9.16
CA LEU A 176 11.28 8.78 -9.19
C LEU A 176 11.90 8.94 -10.56
N GLN A 177 11.12 8.72 -11.62
CA GLN A 177 11.56 8.70 -13.02
C GLN A 177 10.76 9.72 -13.86
N PRO A 178 11.28 10.21 -14.98
CA PRO A 178 12.69 10.20 -15.43
C PRO A 178 13.59 11.12 -14.60
N SER A 179 12.97 11.96 -13.77
CA SER A 179 13.62 12.80 -12.76
C SER A 179 12.72 12.87 -11.53
N ALA A 180 13.31 12.93 -10.35
CA ALA A 180 12.54 13.04 -9.11
C ALA A 180 11.62 14.27 -9.15
N ARG A 181 10.33 14.04 -8.99
CA ARG A 181 9.28 15.07 -8.94
C ARG A 181 8.36 14.81 -7.78
N THR A 182 7.94 15.86 -7.11
CA THR A 182 7.00 15.76 -6.00
C THR A 182 5.77 16.60 -6.31
N TRP A 183 4.61 15.98 -6.22
CA TRP A 183 3.33 16.64 -6.10
C TRP A 183 2.86 16.53 -4.65
N TYR A 184 2.19 17.56 -4.13
CA TYR A 184 1.67 17.51 -2.77
C TYR A 184 0.29 18.16 -2.67
N ARG A 185 -0.48 17.68 -1.70
CA ARG A 185 -1.74 18.26 -1.26
C ARG A 185 -1.65 18.57 0.23
N VAL A 186 -1.93 19.80 0.60
CA VAL A 186 -2.06 20.19 2.01
C VAL A 186 -3.39 19.67 2.54
N ILE A 187 -3.33 19.00 3.67
CA ILE A 187 -4.49 18.47 4.38
C ILE A 187 -4.71 19.35 5.61
N ALA A 188 -5.96 19.72 5.90
CA ALA A 188 -6.27 20.47 7.11
C ALA A 188 -5.82 19.66 8.34
N PRO A 189 -5.15 20.29 9.31
CA PRO A 189 -4.73 19.61 10.52
C PRO A 189 -5.97 19.19 11.33
N THR A 190 -6.27 17.91 11.26
CA THR A 190 -7.29 17.30 12.13
C THR A 190 -6.51 16.44 13.13
N PRO A 191 -6.78 16.55 14.45
CA PRO A 191 -6.19 15.66 15.42
C PRO A 191 -6.69 14.25 15.14
N CYS A 192 -5.92 13.50 14.37
CA CYS A 192 -6.26 12.15 13.98
C CYS A 192 -5.02 11.29 14.01
N ASP A 193 -5.17 10.07 14.47
CA ASP A 193 -4.12 9.07 14.53
C ASP A 193 -4.38 7.89 13.58
N THR A 194 -5.40 8.01 12.72
CA THR A 194 -5.73 7.03 11.70
C THR A 194 -5.55 7.61 10.31
N ALA A 195 -4.92 6.84 9.44
CA ALA A 195 -4.71 7.19 8.04
C ALA A 195 -4.58 5.93 7.20
N ALA A 196 -5.05 5.97 5.97
CA ALA A 196 -5.01 4.84 5.06
C ALA A 196 -4.77 5.28 3.62
N LEU A 197 -4.06 4.44 2.86
CA LEU A 197 -3.79 4.60 1.43
C LEU A 197 -4.12 3.30 0.70
N ALA A 198 -4.69 3.39 -0.48
CA ALA A 198 -4.87 2.25 -1.38
C ALA A 198 -4.75 2.66 -2.84
N TRP A 199 -3.80 2.08 -3.57
CA TRP A 199 -3.65 2.26 -5.00
C TRP A 199 -4.51 1.28 -5.79
N LEU A 200 -5.20 1.79 -6.81
CA LEU A 200 -5.71 1.01 -7.92
C LEU A 200 -4.84 1.30 -9.14
N PRO A 201 -4.12 0.32 -9.70
CA PRO A 201 -3.29 0.54 -10.88
C PRO A 201 -4.14 0.74 -12.14
N ALA A 202 -3.49 1.14 -13.23
CA ALA A 202 -4.14 1.22 -14.53
C ALA A 202 -4.70 -0.14 -14.94
N THR A 203 -5.93 -0.15 -15.43
CA THR A 203 -6.61 -1.36 -15.90
C THR A 203 -7.09 -1.17 -17.34
N HIS A 204 -7.21 -2.26 -18.07
CA HIS A 204 -7.79 -2.28 -19.41
C HIS A 204 -9.07 -3.11 -19.39
N THR A 205 -10.13 -2.53 -19.88
CA THR A 205 -11.36 -3.23 -20.25
C THR A 205 -11.46 -3.29 -21.75
N ASP A 206 -12.38 -4.08 -22.31
CA ASP A 206 -12.53 -4.24 -23.76
C ASP A 206 -12.77 -2.91 -24.50
N ALA A 207 -13.23 -1.89 -23.80
CA ALA A 207 -13.58 -0.59 -24.36
C ALA A 207 -12.50 0.48 -24.19
N GLU A 208 -11.78 0.52 -23.05
CA GLU A 208 -10.86 1.63 -22.74
C GLU A 208 -9.79 1.31 -21.71
N VAL A 209 -8.74 2.15 -21.71
CA VAL A 209 -7.70 2.17 -20.68
C VAL A 209 -8.14 3.10 -19.54
N HIS A 210 -8.24 2.55 -18.36
CA HIS A 210 -8.59 3.29 -17.16
C HIS A 210 -7.35 3.77 -16.42
N ASN A 211 -7.37 5.04 -16.04
CA ASN A 211 -6.31 5.67 -15.28
C ASN A 211 -6.16 5.05 -13.87
N PRO A 212 -4.95 5.03 -13.32
CA PRO A 212 -4.75 4.64 -11.93
C PRO A 212 -5.38 5.66 -10.97
N MET A 213 -5.78 5.16 -9.82
CA MET A 213 -6.39 5.94 -8.75
C MET A 213 -5.72 5.66 -7.41
N LEU A 214 -5.61 6.69 -6.58
CA LEU A 214 -5.21 6.56 -5.18
C LEU A 214 -6.38 6.96 -4.29
N ALA A 215 -6.95 6.00 -3.56
CA ALA A 215 -7.82 6.33 -2.44
C ALA A 215 -6.97 6.64 -1.21
N TYR A 216 -7.31 7.69 -0.47
CA TYR A 216 -6.68 7.98 0.80
C TYR A 216 -7.70 8.51 1.80
N ALA A 217 -7.47 8.21 3.06
CA ALA A 217 -8.26 8.73 4.16
C ALA A 217 -7.33 9.28 5.24
N PHE A 218 -7.74 10.39 5.82
CA PHE A 218 -7.15 10.98 7.00
C PHE A 218 -8.25 11.24 8.01
N GLY A 219 -8.25 10.48 9.11
CA GLY A 219 -9.39 10.40 10.00
C GLY A 219 -10.59 9.75 9.31
N ASP A 220 -11.69 10.47 9.26
CA ASP A 220 -12.94 10.06 8.61
C ASP A 220 -13.09 10.62 7.18
N ALA A 221 -12.26 11.58 6.76
CA ALA A 221 -12.33 12.17 5.43
C ALA A 221 -11.75 11.24 4.37
N LEU A 222 -12.56 10.86 3.38
CA LEU A 222 -12.21 9.96 2.29
C LEU A 222 -12.06 10.75 0.99
N HIS A 223 -10.92 10.59 0.33
CA HIS A 223 -10.54 11.27 -0.90
C HIS A 223 -10.04 10.29 -1.95
N ILE A 224 -10.06 10.74 -3.21
CA ILE A 224 -9.47 10.01 -4.32
C ILE A 224 -8.64 10.93 -5.21
N LEU A 225 -7.50 10.43 -5.68
CA LEU A 225 -6.69 11.05 -6.71
C LEU A 225 -6.76 10.22 -7.99
N HIS A 226 -7.02 10.90 -9.10
CA HIS A 226 -6.95 10.33 -10.45
C HIS A 226 -5.66 10.79 -11.14
N LEU A 227 -4.88 9.84 -11.68
CA LEU A 227 -3.68 10.11 -12.45
C LEU A 227 -3.96 10.03 -13.95
N GLY A 228 -4.45 11.11 -14.53
CA GLY A 228 -4.80 11.18 -15.94
C GLY A 228 -3.60 11.47 -16.86
N ALA A 229 -3.55 10.84 -18.03
CA ALA A 229 -2.62 11.18 -19.09
C ALA A 229 -3.09 12.45 -19.83
N VAL A 230 -2.19 13.42 -20.00
CA VAL A 230 -2.50 14.68 -20.70
C VAL A 230 -1.48 14.92 -21.80
N ARG A 231 -1.95 15.27 -22.99
CA ARG A 231 -1.07 15.70 -24.09
C ARG A 231 -0.50 17.08 -23.76
N VAL A 232 0.80 17.15 -23.64
CA VAL A 232 1.53 18.41 -23.43
C VAL A 232 1.86 18.99 -24.80
N LYS A 233 1.40 20.22 -25.06
CA LYS A 233 1.75 20.92 -26.30
C LYS A 233 3.25 21.24 -26.30
N PRO A 234 3.94 21.02 -27.43
CA PRO A 234 5.35 21.39 -27.55
C PRO A 234 5.53 22.92 -27.36
N ARG A 235 6.59 23.29 -26.70
CA ARG A 235 6.94 24.71 -26.50
C ARG A 235 7.62 25.33 -27.72
N THR A 236 8.24 24.50 -28.54
CA THR A 236 8.90 24.89 -29.77
C THR A 236 8.42 24.01 -30.93
N VAL A 237 8.61 24.49 -32.17
CA VAL A 237 8.15 23.80 -33.40
C VAL A 237 8.88 22.44 -33.59
N ASP A 238 10.08 22.32 -33.06
CA ASP A 238 10.94 21.12 -33.19
C ASP A 238 10.71 20.06 -32.09
N GLU A 239 9.95 20.42 -31.04
CA GLU A 239 9.63 19.47 -29.95
C GLU A 239 8.48 18.55 -30.36
N ARG A 240 8.66 17.25 -30.14
CA ARG A 240 7.56 16.29 -30.30
C ARG A 240 6.54 16.45 -29.14
N PRO A 241 5.23 16.31 -29.41
CA PRO A 241 4.23 16.31 -28.36
C PRO A 241 4.56 15.18 -27.35
N THR A 242 4.66 15.55 -26.08
CA THR A 242 4.91 14.62 -24.98
C THR A 242 3.62 14.34 -24.21
N THR A 243 3.53 13.18 -23.61
CA THR A 243 2.42 12.86 -22.70
C THR A 243 2.86 13.22 -21.29
N GLY A 244 2.13 14.14 -20.67
CA GLY A 244 2.30 14.53 -19.27
C GLY A 244 1.28 13.84 -18.39
N LEU A 245 1.43 14.01 -17.08
CA LEU A 245 0.51 13.52 -16.08
C LEU A 245 -0.27 14.66 -15.44
N ARG A 246 -1.58 14.50 -15.32
CA ARG A 246 -2.46 15.37 -14.56
C ARG A 246 -2.95 14.65 -13.31
N VAL A 247 -2.79 15.27 -12.17
CA VAL A 247 -3.36 14.81 -10.91
C VAL A 247 -4.64 15.60 -10.65
N GLN A 248 -5.74 14.89 -10.51
CA GLN A 248 -7.04 15.46 -10.14
C GLN A 248 -7.50 14.79 -8.85
N GLU A 249 -7.99 15.59 -7.92
CA GLU A 249 -8.50 15.13 -6.64
C GLU A 249 -9.99 15.37 -6.54
N ASP A 250 -10.71 14.38 -6.02
CA ASP A 250 -12.11 14.47 -5.68
C ASP A 250 -12.30 14.00 -4.23
N MET A 251 -13.09 14.75 -3.45
CA MET A 251 -13.51 14.30 -2.12
C MET A 251 -14.72 13.38 -2.28
N LEU A 252 -14.60 12.15 -1.77
CA LEU A 252 -15.69 11.16 -1.87
C LEU A 252 -16.73 11.35 -0.76
N GLY A 253 -16.31 11.77 0.44
CA GLY A 253 -17.22 11.94 1.55
C GLY A 253 -16.54 11.77 2.91
N VAL A 254 -17.37 11.64 3.94
CA VAL A 254 -16.96 11.42 5.32
C VAL A 254 -17.47 10.05 5.73
N ALA A 255 -16.56 9.20 6.19
CA ALA A 255 -16.90 7.90 6.76
C ALA A 255 -17.55 8.10 8.14
N PRO A 256 -18.40 7.16 8.60
CA PRO A 256 -19.08 7.30 9.90
C PRO A 256 -18.12 7.25 11.10
N GLN A 257 -16.93 6.69 10.92
CA GLN A 257 -15.87 6.64 11.94
C GLN A 257 -14.50 6.77 11.26
N PRO A 258 -13.41 7.03 12.03
CA PRO A 258 -12.07 7.12 11.49
C PRO A 258 -11.66 5.87 10.71
N VAL A 259 -11.11 6.08 9.51
CA VAL A 259 -10.69 5.02 8.58
C VAL A 259 -9.31 4.50 8.98
N VAL A 260 -9.20 3.19 9.14
CA VAL A 260 -7.94 2.52 9.51
C VAL A 260 -7.29 1.79 8.34
N GLN A 261 -8.09 1.36 7.37
CA GLN A 261 -7.57 0.71 6.17
C GLN A 261 -8.49 0.91 4.97
N LEU A 262 -7.90 0.98 3.79
CA LEU A 262 -8.58 1.03 2.50
C LEU A 262 -8.11 -0.13 1.64
N GLN A 263 -9.03 -0.72 0.86
CA GLN A 263 -8.69 -1.78 -0.09
C GLN A 263 -9.60 -1.72 -1.32
N TRP A 264 -9.02 -1.61 -2.50
CA TRP A 264 -9.79 -1.75 -3.73
C TRP A 264 -10.19 -3.20 -3.95
N ILE A 265 -11.49 -3.44 -4.12
CA ILE A 265 -12.02 -4.72 -4.61
C ILE A 265 -11.94 -4.73 -6.13
N HIS A 266 -12.47 -3.67 -6.75
CA HIS A 266 -12.33 -3.36 -8.17
C HIS A 266 -12.55 -1.85 -8.39
N ARG A 267 -12.47 -1.37 -9.64
CA ARG A 267 -12.53 0.06 -9.97
C ARG A 267 -13.73 0.81 -9.39
N GLN A 268 -14.86 0.16 -9.29
CA GLN A 268 -16.11 0.78 -8.83
C GLN A 268 -16.38 0.54 -7.34
N LEU A 269 -15.59 -0.30 -6.66
CA LEU A 269 -15.88 -0.72 -5.31
C LEU A 269 -14.63 -0.65 -4.42
N LEU A 270 -14.72 0.20 -3.41
CA LEU A 270 -13.69 0.41 -2.40
C LEU A 270 -14.19 -0.13 -1.06
N LEU A 271 -13.43 -1.03 -0.45
CA LEU A 271 -13.64 -1.46 0.91
C LEU A 271 -12.99 -0.46 1.86
N VAL A 272 -13.79 0.08 2.75
CA VAL A 272 -13.40 1.08 3.75
C VAL A 272 -13.56 0.46 5.13
N ILE A 273 -12.44 0.27 5.82
CA ILE A 273 -12.41 -0.28 7.17
C ILE A 273 -12.19 0.87 8.13
N THR A 274 -13.16 1.04 9.02
CA THR A 274 -13.12 2.05 10.08
C THR A 274 -12.71 1.41 11.40
N THR A 275 -12.68 2.19 12.47
CA THR A 275 -12.38 1.68 13.81
C THR A 275 -13.46 0.74 14.37
N GLN A 276 -14.66 0.72 13.81
CA GLN A 276 -15.81 -0.05 14.34
C GLN A 276 -16.53 -0.90 13.30
N THR A 277 -16.44 -0.54 12.02
CA THR A 277 -17.29 -1.11 10.96
C THR A 277 -16.53 -1.27 9.66
N TRP A 278 -16.99 -2.19 8.84
CA TRP A 278 -16.60 -2.33 7.45
C TRP A 278 -17.67 -1.73 6.57
N HIS A 279 -17.25 -1.01 5.55
CA HIS A 279 -18.14 -0.40 4.57
C HIS A 279 -17.69 -0.73 3.16
N LEU A 280 -18.64 -0.89 2.25
CA LEU A 280 -18.40 -0.86 0.83
C LEU A 280 -18.81 0.51 0.28
N TYR A 281 -17.91 1.19 -0.42
CA TYR A 281 -18.17 2.45 -1.09
C TYR A 281 -18.26 2.22 -2.60
N ASP A 282 -19.44 2.53 -3.19
CA ASP A 282 -19.67 2.44 -4.63
C ASP A 282 -19.29 3.77 -5.30
N MET A 283 -18.30 3.71 -6.18
CA MET A 283 -17.77 4.87 -6.91
C MET A 283 -18.75 5.43 -7.97
N ARG A 284 -19.73 4.64 -8.42
CA ARG A 284 -20.72 5.08 -9.41
C ARG A 284 -21.78 5.98 -8.80
N TYR A 285 -22.18 5.64 -7.60
CA TYR A 285 -23.25 6.34 -6.87
C TYR A 285 -22.72 7.29 -5.80
N HIS A 286 -21.39 7.31 -5.58
CA HIS A 286 -20.73 8.10 -4.54
C HIS A 286 -21.35 7.92 -3.15
N CYS A 287 -21.63 6.68 -2.79
CA CYS A 287 -22.26 6.36 -1.50
C CYS A 287 -21.74 5.06 -0.90
N PHE A 288 -21.92 4.94 0.42
CA PHE A 288 -21.72 3.68 1.11
C PHE A 288 -22.95 2.78 0.88
N THR A 289 -22.73 1.57 0.34
CA THR A 289 -23.80 0.65 -0.07
C THR A 289 -24.05 -0.44 0.95
N GLU A 290 -23.01 -0.91 1.63
CA GLU A 290 -23.08 -1.91 2.68
C GLU A 290 -22.24 -1.51 3.87
N TRP A 291 -22.62 -2.00 5.03
CA TRP A 291 -21.81 -1.90 6.24
C TRP A 291 -22.02 -3.13 7.12
N GLN A 292 -21.00 -3.49 7.87
CA GLN A 292 -21.09 -4.51 8.92
C GLN A 292 -20.26 -4.09 10.11
N PRO A 293 -20.74 -4.32 11.35
CA PRO A 293 -19.93 -4.11 12.54
C PRO A 293 -18.75 -5.09 12.52
N HIS A 294 -17.65 -4.68 13.12
CA HIS A 294 -16.55 -5.59 13.36
C HIS A 294 -16.97 -6.69 14.33
N ASP A 295 -16.56 -7.92 14.05
CA ASP A 295 -16.63 -8.96 15.07
C ASP A 295 -15.68 -8.59 16.23
N PRO A 296 -16.20 -8.37 17.44
CA PRO A 296 -15.38 -7.98 18.59
C PRO A 296 -14.34 -9.05 18.99
N LEU A 297 -14.50 -10.29 18.53
CA LEU A 297 -13.50 -11.35 18.71
C LEU A 297 -12.32 -11.21 17.77
N VAL A 298 -12.51 -10.54 16.63
CA VAL A 298 -11.48 -10.34 15.61
C VAL A 298 -10.87 -8.95 15.70
N PHE A 299 -11.73 -7.94 15.86
CA PHE A 299 -11.32 -6.54 15.88
C PHE A 299 -11.41 -5.95 17.30
N MET A 300 -10.25 -5.67 17.89
CA MET A 300 -10.19 -4.86 19.09
C MET A 300 -10.21 -3.38 18.71
N PRO A 301 -10.92 -2.52 19.46
CA PRO A 301 -11.00 -1.09 19.18
C PRO A 301 -9.74 -0.32 19.61
N SER A 302 -8.58 -0.98 19.59
CA SER A 302 -7.29 -0.41 20.03
C SER A 302 -6.16 -0.82 19.09
N LYS A 303 -5.12 0.02 19.04
CA LYS A 303 -3.89 -0.29 18.30
C LYS A 303 -3.12 -1.49 18.91
N PRO A 304 -2.40 -2.28 18.11
CA PRO A 304 -2.30 -2.16 16.65
C PRO A 304 -3.60 -2.60 15.94
N TRP A 305 -4.01 -1.82 14.94
CA TRP A 305 -5.16 -2.18 14.12
C TRP A 305 -4.90 -3.49 13.38
N PRO A 306 -5.93 -4.33 13.21
CA PRO A 306 -5.82 -5.53 12.39
C PRO A 306 -5.35 -5.17 10.97
N THR A 307 -4.47 -5.99 10.42
CA THR A 307 -4.02 -5.84 9.04
C THR A 307 -4.84 -6.75 8.14
N MET A 308 -5.39 -6.21 7.07
CA MET A 308 -6.14 -6.98 6.10
C MET A 308 -5.51 -6.90 4.71
N THR A 309 -5.56 -8.00 3.99
CA THR A 309 -5.25 -8.04 2.56
C THR A 309 -6.30 -8.85 1.81
N VAL A 310 -6.60 -8.42 0.60
CA VAL A 310 -7.57 -9.09 -0.29
C VAL A 310 -6.82 -9.71 -1.45
N TRP A 311 -7.14 -10.96 -1.74
CA TRP A 311 -6.63 -11.66 -2.91
C TRP A 311 -7.74 -12.48 -3.57
N ARG A 312 -8.11 -12.13 -4.79
CA ARG A 312 -9.26 -12.70 -5.51
C ARG A 312 -10.54 -12.54 -4.68
N SER A 313 -11.21 -13.66 -4.36
CA SER A 313 -12.43 -13.69 -3.56
C SER A 313 -12.21 -13.89 -2.07
N LYS A 314 -10.96 -13.79 -1.58
CA LYS A 314 -10.62 -14.02 -0.17
C LYS A 314 -10.09 -12.76 0.49
N ALA A 315 -10.54 -12.53 1.72
CA ALA A 315 -9.97 -11.56 2.64
C ALA A 315 -9.17 -12.31 3.73
N PHE A 316 -7.96 -11.85 4.00
CA PHE A 316 -7.10 -12.36 5.07
C PHE A 316 -6.94 -11.26 6.09
N VAL A 317 -7.30 -11.52 7.33
CA VAL A 317 -7.23 -10.55 8.43
C VAL A 317 -6.31 -11.10 9.50
N LEU A 318 -5.23 -10.38 9.81
CA LEU A 318 -4.37 -10.68 10.94
C LEU A 318 -4.83 -9.85 12.13
N ALA A 319 -5.34 -10.50 13.15
CA ALA A 319 -5.78 -9.89 14.39
C ALA A 319 -5.38 -10.75 15.58
N GLN A 320 -4.88 -10.13 16.62
CA GLN A 320 -4.52 -10.80 17.89
C GLN A 320 -3.61 -12.04 17.73
N GLY A 321 -2.68 -11.99 16.76
CA GLY A 321 -1.77 -13.11 16.46
C GLY A 321 -2.41 -14.27 15.72
N THR A 322 -3.67 -14.14 15.29
CA THR A 322 -4.41 -15.15 14.52
C THR A 322 -4.74 -14.62 13.12
N VAL A 323 -4.61 -15.46 12.11
CA VAL A 323 -5.03 -15.15 10.74
C VAL A 323 -6.44 -15.70 10.50
N TYR A 324 -7.36 -14.81 10.24
CA TYR A 324 -8.73 -15.14 9.83
C TYR A 324 -8.83 -15.09 8.31
N VAL A 325 -9.57 -16.03 7.74
CA VAL A 325 -9.80 -16.10 6.28
C VAL A 325 -11.29 -16.06 6.03
N GLY A 326 -11.73 -15.09 5.24
CA GLY A 326 -13.11 -14.95 4.79
C GLY A 326 -13.20 -15.05 3.27
N ASP A 327 -14.30 -15.55 2.77
CA ASP A 327 -14.64 -15.51 1.36
C ASP A 327 -15.66 -14.39 1.10
N PHE A 328 -15.46 -13.64 0.02
CA PHE A 328 -16.52 -12.73 -0.45
C PHE A 328 -17.67 -13.55 -0.99
N VAL A 329 -18.87 -13.27 -0.50
CA VAL A 329 -20.09 -13.89 -0.97
C VAL A 329 -20.34 -13.47 -2.41
N ALA A 330 -20.59 -14.43 -3.30
CA ALA A 330 -20.94 -14.14 -4.69
C ALA A 330 -22.27 -13.36 -4.77
N TRP A 331 -22.42 -12.51 -5.77
CA TRP A 331 -23.59 -11.64 -5.91
C TRP A 331 -24.92 -12.38 -5.95
N ASP A 332 -24.99 -13.48 -6.70
CA ASP A 332 -26.16 -14.34 -6.82
C ASP A 332 -26.54 -14.96 -5.47
N ALA A 333 -25.55 -15.44 -4.72
CA ALA A 333 -25.76 -15.97 -3.37
C ALA A 333 -26.24 -14.88 -2.41
N ARG A 334 -25.69 -13.64 -2.51
CA ARG A 334 -26.11 -12.51 -1.70
C ARG A 334 -27.55 -12.07 -2.02
N LEU A 335 -27.92 -11.99 -3.31
CA LEU A 335 -29.29 -11.71 -3.73
C LEU A 335 -30.25 -12.77 -3.20
N SER A 336 -29.94 -14.05 -3.35
CA SER A 336 -30.75 -15.14 -2.84
C SER A 336 -30.94 -15.08 -1.30
N GLN A 337 -29.90 -14.66 -0.58
CA GLN A 337 -29.99 -14.46 0.86
C GLN A 337 -30.91 -13.30 1.20
N LEU A 338 -30.75 -12.12 0.54
CA LEU A 338 -31.61 -10.96 0.77
C LEU A 338 -33.08 -11.24 0.45
N GLU A 339 -33.36 -12.04 -0.61
CA GLU A 339 -34.70 -12.48 -0.92
C GLU A 339 -35.27 -13.41 0.15
N ALA A 340 -34.46 -14.35 0.68
CA ALA A 340 -34.86 -15.24 1.75
C ALA A 340 -35.13 -14.50 3.07
N ASP A 341 -34.37 -13.43 3.33
CA ASP A 341 -34.54 -12.56 4.50
C ASP A 341 -35.65 -11.52 4.31
N HIS A 342 -36.35 -11.52 3.15
CA HIS A 342 -37.38 -10.56 2.76
C HIS A 342 -36.92 -9.09 2.66
N GLU A 343 -35.61 -8.88 2.46
CA GLU A 343 -34.97 -7.56 2.30
C GLU A 343 -35.02 -7.10 0.84
N TYR A 344 -36.20 -7.04 0.26
CA TYR A 344 -36.41 -6.80 -1.18
C TYR A 344 -35.88 -5.45 -1.68
N VAL A 345 -35.90 -4.40 -0.86
CA VAL A 345 -35.35 -3.09 -1.25
C VAL A 345 -33.85 -3.16 -1.40
N GLN A 346 -33.17 -3.84 -0.48
CA GLN A 346 -31.72 -4.05 -0.57
C GLN A 346 -31.39 -4.96 -1.77
N ALA A 347 -32.12 -6.05 -1.96
CA ALA A 347 -31.94 -6.96 -3.09
C ALA A 347 -32.08 -6.21 -4.43
N LEU A 348 -33.09 -5.33 -4.55
CA LEU A 348 -33.29 -4.50 -5.74
C LEU A 348 -32.14 -3.50 -5.96
N THR A 349 -31.70 -2.85 -4.89
CA THR A 349 -30.57 -1.91 -4.93
C THR A 349 -29.30 -2.61 -5.40
N HIS A 350 -29.02 -3.80 -4.86
CA HIS A 350 -27.88 -4.61 -5.29
C HIS A 350 -28.00 -5.07 -6.73
N ALA A 351 -29.17 -5.54 -7.17
CA ALA A 351 -29.40 -5.95 -8.56
C ALA A 351 -29.18 -4.78 -9.54
N LEU A 352 -29.68 -3.58 -9.22
CA LEU A 352 -29.47 -2.39 -10.04
C LEU A 352 -28.01 -1.93 -10.07
N SER A 353 -27.24 -2.24 -9.05
CA SER A 353 -25.81 -1.91 -9.03
C SER A 353 -24.96 -2.77 -9.96
N LEU A 354 -25.51 -3.87 -10.50
CA LEU A 354 -24.83 -4.76 -11.44
C LEU A 354 -25.05 -4.39 -12.91
N TYR A 355 -26.07 -3.58 -13.20
CA TYR A 355 -26.39 -3.07 -14.55
C TYR A 355 -25.86 -1.65 -14.74
#